data_675fa806ef99a73d3c9810466c2ce6f9
#
_entry.id   675fa806ef99a73d3c9810466c2ce6f9
#
_cell.length_a   1.000
_cell.length_b   1.000
_cell.length_c   1.000
_cell.angle_alpha   90.00
_cell.angle_beta   90.00
_cell.angle_gamma   90.00
#
_symmetry.space_group_name_H-M   'P 1'
#
loop_
_entity.id
_entity.type
_entity.pdbx_description
1 polymer ?
#
loop_
_entity_poly.entity_id
_entity_poly.type
_entity_poly.pdbx_seq_one_letter_code
_entity_poly.pdbx_strand_id
1 'polypeptide(L)'
;SVNYRSVVILGTAEMVPEEEKIQALKAITDHIVPGRWDSLRPVRKEEIDLTTVLKLEIVEASAKVRSGPPLDDEKDYALPIWAGTLDFPPQSANPNPDPRLNPAVPLPAHVKHYRRVKD
;
A
#
# COMPACT_ATOMS: atom_id res chain seq x y z
N SER A 1 -18.54 14.09 7.84
CA SER A 1 -17.80 12.95 8.37
C SER A 1 -17.10 12.20 7.25
N VAL A 2 -16.16 11.31 7.57
CA VAL A 2 -15.37 10.57 6.59
C VAL A 2 -15.49 9.08 6.90
N ASN A 3 -15.75 8.26 5.89
CA ASN A 3 -15.59 6.81 5.95
C ASN A 3 -14.11 6.45 5.78
N TYR A 4 -13.58 5.59 6.63
CA TYR A 4 -12.16 5.25 6.61
C TYR A 4 -11.88 3.91 7.31
N ARG A 5 -10.71 3.37 7.01
CA ARG A 5 -10.12 2.26 7.75
C ARG A 5 -8.80 2.73 8.33
N SER A 6 -8.56 2.46 9.60
CA SER A 6 -7.34 2.83 10.32
C SER A 6 -6.90 1.68 11.20
N VAL A 7 -5.60 1.45 11.26
CA VAL A 7 -5.00 0.47 12.17
C VAL A 7 -3.94 1.20 12.99
N VAL A 8 -3.95 0.96 14.30
CA VAL A 8 -2.91 1.38 15.23
C VAL A 8 -2.24 0.14 15.79
N ILE A 9 -0.93 0.08 15.70
CA ILE A 9 -0.12 -1.02 16.22
C ILE A 9 0.82 -0.44 17.26
N LEU A 10 0.86 -1.07 18.45
CA LEU A 10 1.76 -0.69 19.54
C LEU A 10 2.79 -1.80 19.73
N GLY A 11 4.04 -1.41 19.90
CA GLY A 11 5.14 -2.35 20.13
C GLY A 11 6.50 -1.69 19.99
N THR A 12 7.55 -2.51 20.13
CA THR A 12 8.93 -2.09 19.95
C THR A 12 9.46 -2.63 18.63
N ALA A 13 9.96 -1.74 17.78
CA ALA A 13 10.60 -2.15 16.54
C ALA A 13 12.00 -2.70 16.79
N GLU A 14 12.34 -3.76 16.08
CA GLU A 14 13.66 -4.41 16.12
C GLU A 14 14.30 -4.36 14.73
N MET A 15 15.64 -4.33 14.70
CA MET A 15 16.35 -4.45 13.43
C MET A 15 16.25 -5.87 12.91
N VAL A 16 15.97 -5.97 11.60
CA VAL A 16 16.01 -7.26 10.89
C VAL A 16 17.47 -7.68 10.75
N PRO A 17 17.84 -8.93 11.13
CA PRO A 17 19.19 -9.46 10.96
C PRO A 17 19.64 -9.42 9.50
N GLU A 18 20.94 -9.33 9.27
CA GLU A 18 21.54 -9.21 7.93
C GLU A 18 21.09 -10.31 6.97
N GLU A 19 21.06 -11.55 7.47
CA GLU A 19 20.66 -12.74 6.71
C GLU A 19 19.18 -12.74 6.30
N GLU A 20 18.33 -11.99 7.01
CA GLU A 20 16.89 -11.89 6.72
C GLU A 20 16.52 -10.66 5.88
N LYS A 21 17.45 -9.69 5.71
CA LYS A 21 17.16 -8.42 5.03
C LYS A 21 16.65 -8.60 3.60
N ILE A 22 17.24 -9.50 2.82
CA ILE A 22 16.83 -9.75 1.42
C ILE A 22 15.39 -10.22 1.38
N GLN A 23 15.01 -11.15 2.27
CA GLN A 23 13.64 -11.65 2.32
C GLN A 23 12.65 -10.57 2.75
N ALA A 24 13.02 -9.75 3.71
CA ALA A 24 12.20 -8.62 4.16
C ALA A 24 12.02 -7.58 3.05
N LEU A 25 13.07 -7.23 2.32
CA LEU A 25 13.00 -6.31 1.19
C LEU A 25 12.13 -6.86 0.05
N LYS A 26 12.23 -8.18 -0.23
CA LYS A 26 11.34 -8.85 -1.19
C LYS A 26 9.88 -8.73 -0.76
N ALA A 27 9.58 -9.01 0.51
CA ALA A 27 8.22 -8.93 1.03
C ALA A 27 7.65 -7.51 0.91
N ILE A 28 8.43 -6.47 1.24
CA ILE A 28 8.02 -5.06 1.11
C ILE A 28 7.77 -4.72 -0.36
N THR A 29 8.69 -5.09 -1.25
CA THR A 29 8.60 -4.79 -2.68
C THR A 29 7.37 -5.44 -3.32
N ASP A 30 7.15 -6.71 -3.07
CA ASP A 30 6.03 -7.46 -3.64
C ASP A 30 4.68 -7.10 -2.99
N HIS A 31 4.68 -6.57 -1.75
CA HIS A 31 3.48 -6.01 -1.15
C HIS A 31 3.03 -4.72 -1.87
N ILE A 32 3.97 -3.89 -2.28
CA ILE A 32 3.66 -2.63 -3.00
C ILE A 32 3.31 -2.92 -4.46
N VAL A 33 4.14 -3.74 -5.14
CA VAL A 33 3.95 -4.11 -6.55
C VAL A 33 4.16 -5.62 -6.69
N PRO A 34 3.10 -6.43 -6.64
CA PRO A 34 3.19 -7.89 -6.74
C PRO A 34 3.96 -8.36 -7.97
N GLY A 35 4.92 -9.26 -7.77
CA GLY A 35 5.80 -9.79 -8.82
C GLY A 35 6.93 -8.86 -9.27
N ARG A 36 7.09 -7.71 -8.61
CA ARG A 36 8.16 -6.76 -8.97
C ARG A 36 9.54 -7.33 -8.68
N TRP A 37 9.72 -7.97 -7.53
CA TRP A 37 11.03 -8.48 -7.11
C TRP A 37 11.69 -9.37 -8.15
N ASP A 38 10.97 -10.31 -8.72
CA ASP A 38 11.50 -11.30 -9.67
C ASP A 38 11.90 -10.67 -11.02
N SER A 39 11.53 -9.43 -11.27
CA SER A 39 11.90 -8.66 -12.46
C SER A 39 13.07 -7.70 -12.23
N LEU A 40 13.61 -7.65 -11.01
CA LEU A 40 14.74 -6.81 -10.68
C LEU A 40 16.07 -7.55 -10.92
N ARG A 41 17.15 -6.78 -11.16
CA ARG A 41 18.49 -7.33 -11.03
C ARG A 41 18.76 -7.78 -9.59
N PRO A 42 19.72 -8.67 -9.34
CA PRO A 42 20.14 -8.99 -7.99
C PRO A 42 20.53 -7.75 -7.18
N VAL A 43 20.19 -7.74 -5.92
CA VAL A 43 20.56 -6.68 -4.97
C VAL A 43 22.07 -6.71 -4.76
N ARG A 44 22.71 -5.55 -4.77
CA ARG A 44 24.14 -5.45 -4.49
C ARG A 44 24.41 -5.42 -2.99
N LYS A 45 25.59 -5.91 -2.60
CA LYS A 45 25.97 -5.94 -1.18
C LYS A 45 25.93 -4.55 -0.54
N GLU A 46 26.43 -3.54 -1.24
CA GLU A 46 26.47 -2.16 -0.76
C GLU A 46 25.05 -1.60 -0.49
N GLU A 47 24.07 -2.00 -1.31
CA GLU A 47 22.68 -1.59 -1.13
C GLU A 47 22.09 -2.22 0.14
N ILE A 48 22.44 -3.47 0.44
CA ILE A 48 22.01 -4.16 1.67
C ILE A 48 22.69 -3.54 2.89
N ASP A 49 23.97 -3.28 2.82
CA ASP A 49 24.77 -2.71 3.93
C ASP A 49 24.27 -1.30 4.31
N LEU A 50 23.86 -0.50 3.33
CA LEU A 50 23.33 0.86 3.52
C LEU A 50 21.84 0.90 3.92
N THR A 51 21.14 -0.26 3.91
CA THR A 51 19.71 -0.31 4.18
C THR A 51 19.46 -0.90 5.57
N THR A 52 18.77 -0.15 6.42
CA THR A 52 18.23 -0.67 7.70
C THR A 52 16.78 -1.07 7.47
N VAL A 53 16.46 -2.31 7.83
CA VAL A 53 15.08 -2.81 7.82
C VAL A 53 14.65 -3.05 9.27
N LEU A 54 13.48 -2.56 9.62
CA LEU A 54 12.88 -2.77 10.93
C LEU A 54 11.70 -3.73 10.81
N LYS A 55 11.52 -4.56 11.83
CA LYS A 55 10.33 -5.38 12.03
C LYS A 55 9.63 -4.98 13.33
N LEU A 56 8.32 -5.07 13.31
CA LEU A 56 7.47 -4.87 14.48
C LEU A 56 6.54 -6.07 14.59
N GLU A 57 6.63 -6.81 15.69
CA GLU A 57 5.68 -7.88 15.98
C GLU A 57 4.32 -7.28 16.34
N ILE A 58 3.26 -7.80 15.71
CA ILE A 58 1.89 -7.33 15.97
C ILE A 58 1.32 -8.11 17.14
N VAL A 59 1.61 -7.63 18.36
CA VAL A 59 1.08 -8.20 19.61
C VAL A 59 -0.14 -7.42 20.07
N GLU A 60 -0.10 -6.10 19.96
CA GLU A 60 -1.20 -5.22 20.32
C GLU A 60 -1.56 -4.32 19.15
N ALA A 61 -2.79 -4.48 18.65
CA ALA A 61 -3.29 -3.68 17.55
C ALA A 61 -4.79 -3.40 17.71
N SER A 62 -5.22 -2.27 17.18
CA SER A 62 -6.63 -1.94 17.05
C SER A 62 -6.96 -1.49 15.64
N ALA A 63 -8.11 -1.88 15.13
CA ALA A 63 -8.63 -1.44 13.86
C ALA A 63 -9.92 -0.65 14.05
N LYS A 64 -10.03 0.49 13.36
CA LYS A 64 -11.25 1.29 13.31
C LYS A 64 -11.74 1.36 11.87
N VAL A 65 -12.95 0.89 11.66
CA VAL A 65 -13.62 0.91 10.35
C VAL A 65 -14.89 1.75 10.48
N ARG A 66 -15.04 2.74 9.64
CA ARG A 66 -16.27 3.49 9.46
C ARG A 66 -16.72 3.36 8.02
N SER A 67 -17.98 2.96 7.83
CA SER A 67 -18.61 2.78 6.53
C SER A 67 -20.09 3.10 6.61
N GLY A 68 -20.70 3.34 5.47
CA GLY A 68 -22.15 3.58 5.37
C GLY A 68 -22.52 5.06 5.17
N PRO A 69 -23.81 5.33 5.06
CA PRO A 69 -24.36 6.67 4.85
C PRO A 69 -24.18 7.58 6.08
N PRO A 70 -24.41 8.90 5.94
CA PRO A 70 -24.56 9.77 7.09
C PRO A 70 -25.67 9.26 8.01
N LEU A 71 -25.54 9.54 9.30
CA LEU A 71 -26.56 9.27 10.30
C LEU A 71 -26.89 10.64 10.93
N ASP A 72 -28.07 11.13 10.64
CA ASP A 72 -28.58 12.40 11.11
C ASP A 72 -29.92 12.21 11.84
N ASP A 73 -30.46 13.25 12.45
CA ASP A 73 -31.77 13.21 13.09
C ASP A 73 -32.89 13.05 12.04
N GLU A 74 -33.93 12.30 12.34
CA GLU A 74 -35.08 12.07 11.43
C GLU A 74 -35.67 13.39 10.87
N LYS A 75 -35.73 14.44 11.68
CA LYS A 75 -36.21 15.76 11.26
C LYS A 75 -35.37 16.38 10.16
N ASP A 76 -34.07 16.05 10.10
CA ASP A 76 -33.15 16.63 9.11
C ASP A 76 -33.32 15.96 7.75
N TYR A 77 -33.73 14.69 7.70
CA TYR A 77 -34.08 14.00 6.46
C TYR A 77 -35.34 14.57 5.78
N ALA A 78 -36.18 15.29 6.50
CA ALA A 78 -37.34 16.00 5.93
C ALA A 78 -36.99 17.32 5.23
N LEU A 79 -35.75 17.80 5.40
CA LEU A 79 -35.28 19.04 4.77
C LEU A 79 -34.91 18.79 3.29
N PRO A 80 -35.11 19.77 2.39
CA PRO A 80 -34.75 19.69 0.99
C PRO A 80 -33.24 19.88 0.79
N ILE A 81 -32.43 19.15 1.54
CA ILE A 81 -30.96 19.19 1.55
C ILE A 81 -30.45 17.82 1.15
N TRP A 82 -29.57 17.77 0.15
CA TRP A 82 -28.94 16.52 -0.26
C TRP A 82 -28.03 15.98 0.86
N ALA A 83 -28.15 14.68 1.17
CA ALA A 83 -27.29 13.95 2.07
C ALA A 83 -26.87 12.62 1.42
N GLY A 84 -25.61 12.24 1.57
CA GLY A 84 -25.08 11.01 0.98
C GLY A 84 -23.58 10.89 1.14
N THR A 85 -22.99 9.94 0.43
CA THR A 85 -21.53 9.72 0.37
C THR A 85 -20.99 10.09 -1.01
N LEU A 86 -19.76 10.62 -1.02
CA LEU A 86 -18.96 10.79 -2.21
C LEU A 86 -17.77 9.85 -2.11
N ASP A 87 -17.73 8.85 -2.97
CA ASP A 87 -16.66 7.88 -2.99
C ASP A 87 -15.43 8.41 -3.73
N PHE A 88 -14.26 8.21 -3.14
CA PHE A 88 -12.97 8.46 -3.78
C PHE A 88 -12.38 7.12 -4.22
N PRO A 89 -12.66 6.63 -5.43
CA PRO A 89 -12.09 5.39 -5.90
C PRO A 89 -10.57 5.51 -6.02
N PRO A 90 -9.82 4.44 -5.75
CA PRO A 90 -8.39 4.43 -6.00
C PRO A 90 -8.14 4.73 -7.48
N GLN A 91 -7.23 5.66 -7.76
CA GLN A 91 -6.82 5.96 -9.14
C GLN A 91 -6.17 4.73 -9.77
N SER A 92 -6.43 4.50 -11.04
CA SER A 92 -5.72 3.50 -11.82
C SER A 92 -4.24 3.89 -11.92
N ALA A 93 -3.34 2.92 -11.77
CA ALA A 93 -1.93 3.16 -11.99
C ALA A 93 -1.68 3.37 -13.49
N ASN A 94 -1.05 4.50 -13.83
CA ASN A 94 -0.59 4.79 -15.19
C ASN A 94 0.94 4.66 -15.22
N PRO A 95 1.50 3.63 -15.85
CA PRO A 95 2.93 3.47 -15.94
C PRO A 95 3.54 4.55 -16.85
N ASN A 96 4.55 5.24 -16.34
CA ASN A 96 5.34 6.21 -17.09
C ASN A 96 6.78 5.66 -17.21
N PRO A 97 7.23 5.28 -18.41
CA PRO A 97 8.60 4.81 -18.61
C PRO A 97 9.64 5.90 -18.30
N ASP A 98 10.79 5.50 -17.77
CA ASP A 98 11.92 6.41 -17.63
C ASP A 98 12.36 6.87 -19.03
N PRO A 99 12.57 8.19 -19.27
CA PRO A 99 13.01 8.72 -20.57
C PRO A 99 14.33 8.16 -21.07
N ARG A 100 15.18 7.63 -20.18
CA ARG A 100 16.47 7.00 -20.50
C ARG A 100 16.36 5.50 -20.75
N LEU A 101 15.16 4.93 -20.57
CA LEU A 101 14.95 3.51 -20.86
C LEU A 101 15.08 3.25 -22.36
N ASN A 102 15.78 2.17 -22.71
CA ASN A 102 15.78 1.70 -24.09
C ASN A 102 14.34 1.40 -24.55
N PRO A 103 13.86 2.06 -25.63
CA PRO A 103 12.46 1.89 -26.12
C PRO A 103 12.10 0.46 -26.53
N ALA A 104 13.11 -0.39 -26.77
CA ALA A 104 12.89 -1.81 -27.09
C ALA A 104 12.53 -2.67 -25.86
N VAL A 105 12.69 -2.14 -24.63
CA VAL A 105 12.31 -2.86 -23.39
C VAL A 105 10.81 -2.80 -23.21
N PRO A 106 10.10 -3.96 -23.27
CA PRO A 106 8.66 -3.97 -23.13
C PRO A 106 8.21 -3.68 -21.70
N LEU A 107 7.00 -3.12 -21.57
CA LEU A 107 6.35 -2.96 -20.28
C LEU A 107 6.09 -4.33 -19.64
N PRO A 108 6.62 -4.63 -18.42
CA PRO A 108 6.45 -5.91 -17.76
C PRO A 108 4.98 -6.20 -17.43
N ALA A 109 4.60 -7.48 -17.45
CA ALA A 109 3.22 -7.90 -17.20
C ALA A 109 2.68 -7.47 -15.83
N HIS A 110 3.49 -7.55 -14.77
CA HIS A 110 3.11 -7.12 -13.42
C HIS A 110 2.85 -5.60 -13.31
N VAL A 111 3.46 -4.77 -14.17
CA VAL A 111 3.20 -3.34 -14.25
C VAL A 111 1.96 -3.08 -15.13
N LYS A 112 1.86 -3.77 -16.28
CA LYS A 112 0.73 -3.63 -17.21
C LYS A 112 -0.61 -4.01 -16.56
N HIS A 113 -0.59 -5.04 -15.70
CA HIS A 113 -1.79 -5.57 -15.03
C HIS A 113 -1.82 -5.18 -13.55
N TYR A 114 -1.05 -4.17 -13.15
CA TYR A 114 -1.04 -3.72 -11.77
C TYR A 114 -2.44 -3.35 -11.31
N ARG A 115 -2.86 -3.98 -10.24
CA ARG A 115 -4.06 -3.64 -9.50
C ARG A 115 -3.71 -3.63 -8.02
N ARG A 116 -4.01 -2.54 -7.37
CA ARG A 116 -3.97 -2.55 -5.91
C ARG A 116 -4.98 -3.59 -5.43
N VAL A 117 -4.54 -4.51 -4.58
CA VAL A 117 -5.44 -5.52 -4.00
C VAL A 117 -6.59 -4.76 -3.34
N LYS A 118 -7.81 -5.03 -3.80
CA LYS A 118 -9.00 -4.60 -3.07
C LYS A 118 -9.16 -5.59 -1.92
N ASP A 119 -9.06 -5.10 -0.70
CA ASP A 119 -9.43 -5.85 0.50
C ASP A 119 -10.90 -6.25 0.43
#